data_278ec6c84136bec0a4f997927e87e10e
#
_entry.id   278ec6c84136bec0a4f997927e87e10e
#
_cell.length_a   1.000
_cell.length_b   1.000
_cell.length_c   1.000
_cell.angle_alpha   90.00
_cell.angle_beta   90.00
_cell.angle_gamma   90.00
#
_symmetry.space_group_name_H-M   'P 1'
#
loop_
_entity.id
_entity.type
_entity.pdbx_description
1 polymer ?
#
loop_
_entity_poly.entity_id
_entity_poly.type
_entity_poly.pdbx_seq_one_letter_code
_entity_poly.pdbx_strand_id
1 'polypeptide(L)'
;MNAFGPFVANTHTETTVSGTAMTKAYHHARNIIKQHVNANQNDVLITDGTGMTGVVNKFQRILGIKVPENLKDFIAIPIEKKPVVFISHMEHHSNQTSWLETIADVEVIPSTEDGLFSLENLKVLLEKYKERTLKIASITSCSNVTGIRTPYHEAAKMMHQHNGVCFVDFACSGPYVSIDMHPEDEEAYLDAIFFSPHKFLGGPG
;
A
#
# COMPACT_ATOMS: atom_id res chain seq x y z
N MET A 1 1.98 -27.71 1.26
CA MET A 1 0.64 -28.12 1.73
C MET A 1 0.65 -29.46 2.44
N ASN A 2 1.35 -30.49 1.95
CA ASN A 2 1.30 -31.84 2.54
C ASN A 2 1.84 -31.94 3.98
N ALA A 3 2.77 -31.07 4.39
CA ALA A 3 3.35 -31.09 5.72
C ALA A 3 2.47 -30.41 6.78
N PHE A 4 1.75 -29.36 6.43
CA PHE A 4 0.96 -28.58 7.38
C PHE A 4 -0.56 -28.81 7.27
N GLY A 5 -1.04 -29.24 6.10
CA GLY A 5 -2.48 -29.43 5.87
C GLY A 5 -3.20 -30.24 6.93
N PRO A 6 -2.67 -31.42 7.35
CA PRO A 6 -3.29 -32.25 8.37
C PRO A 6 -3.32 -31.60 9.78
N PHE A 7 -2.53 -30.54 10.02
CA PHE A 7 -2.37 -29.91 11.32
C PHE A 7 -2.95 -28.49 11.37
N VAL A 8 -3.63 -28.07 10.29
CA VAL A 8 -4.28 -26.75 10.26
C VAL A 8 -5.32 -26.65 11.38
N ALA A 9 -5.21 -25.62 12.18
CA ALA A 9 -6.11 -25.33 13.28
C ALA A 9 -6.27 -23.80 13.42
N ASN A 10 -7.18 -23.37 14.30
CA ASN A 10 -7.34 -21.96 14.62
C ASN A 10 -6.01 -21.35 15.11
N THR A 11 -5.73 -20.15 14.64
CA THR A 11 -4.70 -19.27 15.19
C THR A 11 -5.24 -18.51 16.41
N HIS A 12 -4.38 -17.82 17.14
CA HIS A 12 -4.73 -17.04 18.34
C HIS A 12 -5.30 -17.87 19.50
N THR A 13 -4.89 -19.14 19.59
CA THR A 13 -5.24 -20.01 20.71
C THR A 13 -4.03 -20.85 21.14
N GLU A 14 -3.91 -21.08 22.43
CA GLU A 14 -2.87 -21.92 23.03
C GLU A 14 -3.48 -23.10 23.85
N THR A 15 -4.80 -23.31 23.72
CA THR A 15 -5.52 -24.34 24.46
C THR A 15 -5.38 -25.75 23.89
N THR A 16 -4.92 -25.87 22.61
CA THR A 16 -4.67 -27.14 21.96
C THR A 16 -3.27 -27.18 21.33
N VAL A 17 -2.69 -28.34 21.16
CA VAL A 17 -1.37 -28.52 20.54
C VAL A 17 -1.35 -27.98 19.11
N SER A 18 -2.37 -28.29 18.30
CA SER A 18 -2.48 -27.82 16.94
C SER A 18 -2.71 -26.30 16.85
N GLY A 19 -3.56 -25.74 17.73
CA GLY A 19 -3.77 -24.30 17.82
C GLY A 19 -2.50 -23.53 18.19
N THR A 20 -1.76 -24.03 19.21
CA THR A 20 -0.47 -23.46 19.58
C THR A 20 0.55 -23.52 18.44
N ALA A 21 0.63 -24.65 17.73
CA ALA A 21 1.54 -24.80 16.59
C ALA A 21 1.20 -23.81 15.46
N MET A 22 -0.08 -23.66 15.12
CA MET A 22 -0.51 -22.71 14.08
C MET A 22 -0.32 -21.25 14.51
N THR A 23 -0.56 -20.91 15.76
CA THR A 23 -0.29 -19.57 16.31
C THR A 23 1.19 -19.21 16.18
N LYS A 24 2.08 -20.12 16.58
CA LYS A 24 3.53 -19.92 16.43
C LYS A 24 3.96 -19.80 14.96
N ALA A 25 3.44 -20.66 14.08
CA ALA A 25 3.73 -20.61 12.66
C ALA A 25 3.27 -19.29 12.02
N TYR A 26 2.10 -18.78 12.42
CA TYR A 26 1.59 -17.49 11.97
C TYR A 26 2.50 -16.32 12.40
N HIS A 27 2.89 -16.27 13.67
CA HIS A 27 3.81 -15.25 14.15
C HIS A 27 5.17 -15.32 13.45
N HIS A 28 5.70 -16.53 13.26
CA HIS A 28 6.97 -16.73 12.53
C HIS A 28 6.88 -16.23 11.08
N ALA A 29 5.81 -16.57 10.36
CA ALA A 29 5.59 -16.09 8.99
C ALA A 29 5.51 -14.55 8.92
N ARG A 30 4.82 -13.91 9.88
CA ARG A 30 4.77 -12.44 9.98
C ARG A 30 6.15 -11.82 10.13
N ASN A 31 6.99 -12.41 11.00
CA ASN A 31 8.35 -11.93 11.23
C ASN A 31 9.23 -12.09 9.98
N ILE A 32 9.12 -13.22 9.26
CA ILE A 32 9.82 -13.44 7.99
C ILE A 32 9.43 -12.37 6.97
N ILE A 33 8.14 -12.08 6.83
CA ILE A 33 7.66 -11.05 5.91
C ILE A 33 8.22 -9.68 6.29
N LYS A 34 8.15 -9.29 7.55
CA LYS A 34 8.69 -8.01 8.04
C LYS A 34 10.19 -7.89 7.76
N GLN A 35 10.96 -8.94 8.02
CA GLN A 35 12.41 -8.97 7.72
C GLN A 35 12.67 -8.85 6.22
N HIS A 36 11.88 -9.54 5.40
CA HIS A 36 12.06 -9.54 3.94
C HIS A 36 11.84 -8.17 3.29
N VAL A 37 10.99 -7.34 3.87
CA VAL A 37 10.70 -5.99 3.37
C VAL A 37 11.45 -4.88 4.13
N ASN A 38 12.43 -5.23 4.96
CA ASN A 38 13.16 -4.31 5.83
C ASN A 38 12.23 -3.45 6.69
N ALA A 39 11.15 -4.07 7.23
CA ALA A 39 10.26 -3.40 8.16
C ALA A 39 10.88 -3.31 9.55
N ASN A 40 10.66 -2.20 10.26
CA ASN A 40 11.11 -1.98 11.62
C ASN A 40 10.12 -2.58 12.66
N GLN A 41 10.45 -2.45 13.94
CA GLN A 41 9.62 -3.01 15.00
C GLN A 41 8.25 -2.34 15.15
N ASN A 42 8.11 -1.07 14.75
CA ASN A 42 6.88 -0.30 14.86
C ASN A 42 5.93 -0.52 13.68
N ASP A 43 6.44 -1.07 12.56
CA ASP A 43 5.61 -1.36 11.40
C ASP A 43 4.61 -2.46 11.71
N VAL A 44 3.40 -2.31 11.22
CA VAL A 44 2.30 -3.24 11.44
C VAL A 44 2.02 -4.03 10.17
N LEU A 45 2.06 -5.36 10.25
CA LEU A 45 1.62 -6.22 9.15
C LEU A 45 0.12 -6.51 9.28
N ILE A 46 -0.66 -6.08 8.28
CA ILE A 46 -2.09 -6.33 8.18
C ILE A 46 -2.33 -7.37 7.08
N THR A 47 -3.12 -8.40 7.38
CA THR A 47 -3.52 -9.43 6.42
C THR A 47 -5.01 -9.34 6.10
N ASP A 48 -5.36 -9.64 4.86
CA ASP A 48 -6.74 -9.72 4.39
C ASP A 48 -6.88 -10.86 3.37
N GLY A 49 -8.05 -11.51 3.32
CA GLY A 49 -8.26 -12.71 2.53
C GLY A 49 -8.39 -12.51 1.02
N THR A 50 -8.50 -11.28 0.54
CA THR A 50 -8.72 -10.94 -0.88
C THR A 50 -7.52 -10.26 -1.54
N GLY A 51 -6.31 -10.51 -1.03
CA GLY A 51 -5.07 -9.96 -1.55
C GLY A 51 -4.99 -8.43 -1.42
N MET A 52 -4.23 -7.80 -2.30
CA MET A 52 -3.98 -6.34 -2.27
C MET A 52 -5.28 -5.53 -2.30
N THR A 53 -6.25 -5.90 -3.11
CA THR A 53 -7.55 -5.17 -3.19
C THR A 53 -8.26 -5.07 -1.84
N GLY A 54 -8.34 -6.18 -1.10
CA GLY A 54 -8.95 -6.20 0.23
C GLY A 54 -8.17 -5.39 1.25
N VAL A 55 -6.84 -5.52 1.23
CA VAL A 55 -5.95 -4.78 2.14
C VAL A 55 -6.05 -3.28 1.92
N VAL A 56 -6.04 -2.78 0.69
CA VAL A 56 -6.19 -1.35 0.39
C VAL A 56 -7.55 -0.83 0.90
N ASN A 57 -8.63 -1.56 0.62
CA ASN A 57 -9.96 -1.19 1.14
C ASN A 57 -10.02 -1.15 2.67
N LYS A 58 -9.38 -2.12 3.33
CA LYS A 58 -9.27 -2.16 4.79
C LYS A 58 -8.46 -0.98 5.31
N PHE A 59 -7.34 -0.67 4.65
CA PHE A 59 -6.47 0.43 5.03
C PHE A 59 -7.15 1.79 4.88
N GLN A 60 -7.90 2.02 3.81
CA GLN A 60 -8.71 3.23 3.62
C GLN A 60 -9.74 3.44 4.74
N ARG A 61 -10.31 2.34 5.28
CA ARG A 61 -11.21 2.41 6.45
C ARG A 61 -10.44 2.74 7.73
N ILE A 62 -9.25 2.19 7.91
CA ILE A 62 -8.37 2.51 9.06
C ILE A 62 -7.97 3.99 9.03
N LEU A 63 -7.69 4.54 7.84
CA LEU A 63 -7.43 5.96 7.65
C LEU A 63 -8.67 6.86 7.84
N GLY A 64 -9.86 6.26 7.95
CA GLY A 64 -11.10 7.01 8.15
C GLY A 64 -11.61 7.77 6.93
N ILE A 65 -11.10 7.44 5.73
CA ILE A 65 -11.43 8.18 4.49
C ILE A 65 -12.40 7.44 3.58
N LYS A 66 -12.71 6.18 3.86
CA LYS A 66 -13.72 5.41 3.12
C LYS A 66 -15.06 5.49 3.83
N VAL A 67 -16.07 5.99 3.12
CA VAL A 67 -17.43 6.14 3.61
C VAL A 67 -18.39 5.41 2.67
N PRO A 68 -19.59 5.01 3.15
CA PRO A 68 -20.65 4.49 2.28
C PRO A 68 -20.99 5.51 1.18
N GLU A 69 -21.14 5.05 -0.07
CA GLU A 69 -21.38 5.91 -1.22
C GLU A 69 -22.61 6.82 -1.05
N ASN A 70 -23.68 6.27 -0.50
CA ASN A 70 -24.92 7.00 -0.25
C ASN A 70 -24.82 8.06 0.85
N LEU A 71 -23.70 8.15 1.56
CA LEU A 71 -23.47 9.16 2.59
C LEU A 71 -22.47 10.24 2.16
N LYS A 72 -21.77 10.08 1.05
CA LYS A 72 -20.75 11.03 0.57
C LYS A 72 -21.28 12.46 0.47
N ASP A 73 -22.46 12.64 -0.12
CA ASP A 73 -23.05 13.96 -0.36
C ASP A 73 -23.53 14.66 0.92
N PHE A 74 -23.62 13.92 2.03
CA PHE A 74 -23.99 14.47 3.34
C PHE A 74 -22.79 14.84 4.20
N ILE A 75 -21.56 14.56 3.72
CA ILE A 75 -20.33 14.83 4.47
C ILE A 75 -19.72 16.16 3.99
N ALA A 76 -19.85 17.18 4.82
CA ALA A 76 -19.20 18.47 4.59
C ALA A 76 -17.78 18.46 5.20
N ILE A 77 -16.74 18.50 4.36
CA ILE A 77 -15.35 18.55 4.80
C ILE A 77 -14.76 19.89 4.37
N PRO A 78 -14.18 20.68 5.30
CA PRO A 78 -13.42 21.84 4.92
C PRO A 78 -12.34 21.50 3.91
N ILE A 79 -12.14 22.37 2.91
CA ILE A 79 -11.26 22.04 1.77
C ILE A 79 -9.83 21.70 2.19
N GLU A 80 -9.31 22.38 3.20
CA GLU A 80 -7.96 22.13 3.73
C GLU A 80 -7.83 20.78 4.44
N LYS A 81 -8.96 20.23 4.96
CA LYS A 81 -9.02 18.93 5.63
C LYS A 81 -9.39 17.77 4.69
N LYS A 82 -9.86 18.10 3.50
CA LYS A 82 -10.20 17.07 2.51
C LYS A 82 -8.91 16.40 2.02
N PRO A 83 -8.75 15.07 2.13
CA PRO A 83 -7.56 14.39 1.65
C PRO A 83 -7.37 14.56 0.14
N VAL A 84 -6.12 14.53 -0.33
CA VAL A 84 -5.80 14.39 -1.75
C VAL A 84 -4.91 13.16 -1.94
N VAL A 85 -5.22 12.37 -2.97
CA VAL A 85 -4.46 11.18 -3.34
C VAL A 85 -3.89 11.37 -4.74
N PHE A 86 -2.58 11.26 -4.85
CA PHE A 86 -1.84 11.28 -6.11
C PHE A 86 -1.59 9.85 -6.55
N ILE A 87 -2.02 9.49 -7.74
CA ILE A 87 -1.82 8.17 -8.34
C ILE A 87 -1.06 8.32 -9.65
N SER A 88 -0.33 7.29 -10.07
CA SER A 88 0.27 7.28 -11.40
C SER A 88 -0.75 6.88 -12.47
N HIS A 89 -0.44 7.16 -13.73
CA HIS A 89 -1.22 6.67 -14.87
C HIS A 89 -1.05 5.16 -15.11
N MET A 90 -0.14 4.51 -14.39
CA MET A 90 0.21 3.07 -14.53
C MET A 90 -0.44 2.18 -13.48
N GLU A 91 -1.37 2.72 -12.68
CA GLU A 91 -1.96 1.96 -11.58
C GLU A 91 -2.84 0.81 -12.06
N HIS A 92 -2.80 -0.28 -11.31
CA HIS A 92 -3.83 -1.31 -11.42
C HIS A 92 -5.18 -0.76 -10.91
N HIS A 93 -6.29 -1.21 -11.51
CA HIS A 93 -7.64 -0.75 -11.13
C HIS A 93 -7.90 -0.79 -9.62
N SER A 94 -7.42 -1.82 -8.91
CA SER A 94 -7.59 -1.91 -7.45
C SER A 94 -6.93 -0.77 -6.68
N ASN A 95 -5.86 -0.17 -7.21
CA ASN A 95 -5.22 0.99 -6.60
C ASN A 95 -5.80 2.33 -7.09
N GLN A 96 -6.41 2.36 -8.26
CA GLN A 96 -7.04 3.56 -8.79
C GLN A 96 -8.50 3.70 -8.31
N THR A 97 -9.35 2.73 -8.65
CA THR A 97 -10.80 2.84 -8.42
C THR A 97 -11.16 2.86 -6.94
N SER A 98 -10.38 2.18 -6.10
CA SER A 98 -10.64 2.17 -4.66
C SER A 98 -10.49 3.56 -4.01
N TRP A 99 -9.57 4.40 -4.51
CA TRP A 99 -9.42 5.77 -4.03
C TRP A 99 -10.55 6.68 -4.50
N LEU A 100 -11.08 6.47 -5.71
CA LEU A 100 -12.26 7.18 -6.21
C LEU A 100 -13.51 6.94 -5.36
N GLU A 101 -13.56 5.81 -4.64
CA GLU A 101 -14.63 5.47 -3.69
C GLU A 101 -14.42 6.07 -2.29
N THR A 102 -13.41 6.88 -2.09
CA THR A 102 -13.16 7.58 -0.82
C THR A 102 -13.67 9.03 -0.85
N ILE A 103 -13.54 9.74 0.28
CA ILE A 103 -13.82 11.18 0.35
C ILE A 103 -12.71 12.05 -0.22
N ALA A 104 -11.59 11.45 -0.63
CA ALA A 104 -10.44 12.19 -1.14
C ALA A 104 -10.67 12.73 -2.56
N ASP A 105 -10.00 13.84 -2.88
CA ASP A 105 -9.76 14.19 -4.27
C ASP A 105 -8.67 13.27 -4.83
N VAL A 106 -8.86 12.75 -6.04
CA VAL A 106 -7.88 11.86 -6.69
C VAL A 106 -7.32 12.56 -7.91
N GLU A 107 -6.01 12.74 -7.93
CA GLU A 107 -5.28 13.39 -9.03
C GLU A 107 -4.33 12.38 -9.67
N VAL A 108 -4.40 12.27 -10.98
CA VAL A 108 -3.44 11.46 -11.74
C VAL A 108 -2.20 12.31 -12.01
N ILE A 109 -1.03 11.84 -11.60
CA ILE A 109 0.25 12.46 -11.91
C ILE A 109 0.48 12.32 -13.42
N PRO A 110 0.55 13.43 -14.18
CA PRO A 110 0.80 13.35 -15.62
C PRO A 110 2.14 12.67 -15.90
N SER A 111 2.18 11.83 -16.93
CA SER A 111 3.42 11.20 -17.38
C SER A 111 4.38 12.20 -18.02
N THR A 112 5.63 11.79 -18.21
CA THR A 112 6.54 12.44 -19.17
C THR A 112 6.05 12.21 -20.61
N GLU A 113 6.67 12.87 -21.59
CA GLU A 113 6.37 12.63 -23.01
C GLU A 113 6.63 11.18 -23.44
N ASP A 114 7.61 10.51 -22.78
CA ASP A 114 7.93 9.10 -23.01
C ASP A 114 7.01 8.12 -22.24
N GLY A 115 5.99 8.63 -21.55
CA GLY A 115 5.05 7.80 -20.79
C GLY A 115 5.60 7.27 -19.45
N LEU A 116 6.66 7.87 -18.90
CA LEU A 116 7.24 7.49 -17.62
C LEU A 116 6.62 8.28 -16.46
N PHE A 117 6.81 7.80 -15.22
CA PHE A 117 6.45 8.54 -14.01
C PHE A 117 7.25 9.85 -13.93
N SER A 118 6.57 10.96 -13.67
CA SER A 118 7.19 12.29 -13.60
C SER A 118 7.22 12.82 -12.17
N LEU A 119 8.41 12.88 -11.58
CA LEU A 119 8.63 13.55 -10.29
C LEU A 119 8.35 15.06 -10.38
N GLU A 120 8.65 15.69 -11.52
CA GLU A 120 8.38 17.12 -11.72
C GLU A 120 6.86 17.42 -11.69
N ASN A 121 6.06 16.59 -12.36
CA ASN A 121 4.61 16.73 -12.33
C ASN A 121 4.02 16.44 -10.94
N LEU A 122 4.60 15.49 -10.18
CA LEU A 122 4.25 15.28 -8.79
C LEU A 122 4.51 16.53 -7.96
N LYS A 123 5.66 17.18 -8.14
CA LYS A 123 6.01 18.44 -7.46
C LYS A 123 5.02 19.56 -7.76
N VAL A 124 4.62 19.71 -9.02
CA VAL A 124 3.58 20.69 -9.42
C VAL A 124 2.25 20.42 -8.69
N LEU A 125 1.85 19.16 -8.60
CA LEU A 125 0.63 18.79 -7.86
C LEU A 125 0.78 19.05 -6.36
N LEU A 126 1.92 18.77 -5.76
CA LEU A 126 2.19 19.04 -4.35
C LEU A 126 2.09 20.54 -4.02
N GLU A 127 2.59 21.41 -4.89
CA GLU A 127 2.41 22.86 -4.74
C GLU A 127 0.94 23.29 -4.91
N LYS A 128 0.22 22.72 -5.89
CA LYS A 128 -1.23 22.97 -6.07
C LYS A 128 -2.04 22.64 -4.82
N TYR A 129 -1.66 21.57 -4.11
CA TYR A 129 -2.37 21.06 -2.94
C TYR A 129 -1.63 21.30 -1.61
N LYS A 130 -0.73 22.28 -1.56
CA LYS A 130 0.11 22.53 -0.37
C LYS A 130 -0.69 22.79 0.91
N GLU A 131 -1.86 23.39 0.81
CA GLU A 131 -2.74 23.70 1.95
C GLU A 131 -3.52 22.48 2.48
N ARG A 132 -3.47 21.34 1.77
CA ARG A 132 -4.13 20.11 2.23
C ARG A 132 -3.34 19.48 3.37
N THR A 133 -4.04 19.14 4.45
CA THR A 133 -3.41 18.52 5.64
C THR A 133 -3.04 17.05 5.41
N LEU A 134 -3.78 16.33 4.56
CA LEU A 134 -3.49 14.94 4.23
C LEU A 134 -3.26 14.79 2.73
N LYS A 135 -2.00 14.55 2.37
CA LYS A 135 -1.53 14.27 1.01
C LYS A 135 -0.99 12.84 0.96
N ILE A 136 -1.50 12.04 0.06
CA ILE A 136 -1.13 10.62 -0.10
C ILE A 136 -0.64 10.42 -1.53
N ALA A 137 0.55 9.88 -1.74
CA ALA A 137 0.88 9.22 -3.00
C ALA A 137 0.55 7.74 -2.86
N SER A 138 -0.26 7.18 -3.78
CA SER A 138 -0.52 5.75 -3.85
C SER A 138 -0.14 5.27 -5.23
N ILE A 139 1.08 4.76 -5.37
CA ILE A 139 1.72 4.49 -6.66
C ILE A 139 2.16 3.04 -6.79
N THR A 140 2.11 2.50 -8.00
CA THR A 140 2.67 1.17 -8.26
C THR A 140 4.19 1.23 -8.29
N SER A 141 4.86 0.21 -7.77
CA SER A 141 6.31 0.05 -7.92
C SER A 141 6.70 -0.33 -9.35
N CYS A 142 5.78 -0.96 -10.07
CA CYS A 142 5.98 -1.43 -11.43
C CYS A 142 4.63 -1.66 -12.11
N SER A 143 4.48 -1.16 -13.33
CA SER A 143 3.29 -1.40 -14.14
C SER A 143 3.10 -2.91 -14.42
N ASN A 144 1.92 -3.44 -14.13
CA ASN A 144 1.57 -4.83 -14.46
C ASN A 144 1.34 -5.06 -15.97
N VAL A 145 1.29 -4.01 -16.77
CA VAL A 145 1.11 -4.07 -18.23
C VAL A 145 2.43 -3.97 -18.97
N THR A 146 3.25 -2.98 -18.61
CA THR A 146 4.49 -2.66 -19.34
C THR A 146 5.76 -3.14 -18.66
N GLY A 147 5.72 -3.43 -17.37
CA GLY A 147 6.91 -3.73 -16.57
C GLY A 147 7.76 -2.49 -16.22
N ILE A 148 7.31 -1.30 -16.59
CA ILE A 148 8.02 -0.04 -16.27
C ILE A 148 7.98 0.19 -14.76
N ARG A 149 9.14 0.43 -14.16
CA ARG A 149 9.32 0.72 -12.74
C ARG A 149 9.16 2.20 -12.47
N THR A 150 8.59 2.53 -11.30
CA THR A 150 8.49 3.91 -10.82
C THR A 150 9.63 4.24 -9.86
N PRO A 151 10.04 5.50 -9.75
CA PRO A 151 11.01 5.98 -8.77
C PRO A 151 10.30 6.21 -7.41
N TYR A 152 9.79 5.13 -6.80
CA TYR A 152 8.92 5.24 -5.63
C TYR A 152 9.63 5.77 -4.38
N HIS A 153 10.93 5.53 -4.20
CA HIS A 153 11.68 6.10 -3.08
C HIS A 153 11.89 7.61 -3.24
N GLU A 154 12.20 8.07 -4.44
CA GLU A 154 12.31 9.49 -4.76
C GLU A 154 10.95 10.19 -4.62
N ALA A 155 9.88 9.52 -5.02
CA ALA A 155 8.52 10.02 -4.81
C ALA A 155 8.16 10.09 -3.32
N ALA A 156 8.52 9.07 -2.52
CA ALA A 156 8.33 9.07 -1.07
C ALA A 156 9.07 10.23 -0.41
N LYS A 157 10.34 10.42 -0.73
CA LYS A 157 11.14 11.54 -0.23
C LYS A 157 10.47 12.89 -0.54
N MET A 158 10.03 13.08 -1.78
CA MET A 158 9.33 14.30 -2.19
C MET A 158 8.02 14.50 -1.43
N MET A 159 7.25 13.43 -1.21
CA MET A 159 6.03 13.48 -0.40
C MET A 159 6.32 13.93 1.03
N HIS A 160 7.33 13.36 1.69
CA HIS A 160 7.70 13.71 3.06
C HIS A 160 8.14 15.17 3.18
N GLN A 161 8.93 15.67 2.21
CA GLN A 161 9.34 17.09 2.16
C GLN A 161 8.16 18.06 2.03
N HIS A 162 6.98 17.55 1.60
CA HIS A 162 5.74 18.32 1.49
C HIS A 162 4.67 17.90 2.53
N ASN A 163 5.08 17.25 3.62
CA ASN A 163 4.20 16.73 4.68
C ASN A 163 3.13 15.78 4.14
N GLY A 164 3.47 14.94 3.20
CA GLY A 164 2.65 13.87 2.67
C GLY A 164 3.17 12.50 3.08
N VAL A 165 2.46 11.45 2.67
CA VAL A 165 2.83 10.04 2.88
C VAL A 165 2.85 9.29 1.54
N CYS A 166 3.64 8.21 1.46
CA CYS A 166 3.78 7.43 0.24
C CYS A 166 3.44 5.96 0.47
N PHE A 167 2.46 5.46 -0.27
CA PHE A 167 2.05 4.06 -0.27
C PHE A 167 2.42 3.43 -1.61
N VAL A 168 3.01 2.24 -1.58
CA VAL A 168 3.52 1.60 -2.80
C VAL A 168 2.90 0.23 -3.01
N ASP A 169 2.33 0.04 -4.21
CA ASP A 169 1.77 -1.23 -4.66
C ASP A 169 2.85 -2.11 -5.29
N PHE A 170 3.23 -3.16 -4.57
CA PHE A 170 4.15 -4.20 -5.01
C PHE A 170 3.45 -5.46 -5.50
N ALA A 171 2.14 -5.44 -5.74
CA ALA A 171 1.42 -6.66 -6.12
C ALA A 171 1.93 -7.31 -7.41
N CYS A 172 2.47 -6.53 -8.34
CA CYS A 172 3.07 -7.05 -9.57
C CYS A 172 4.53 -7.46 -9.37
N SER A 173 5.34 -6.58 -8.79
CA SER A 173 6.80 -6.73 -8.74
C SER A 173 7.30 -7.46 -7.49
N GLY A 174 6.52 -7.53 -6.42
CA GLY A 174 6.93 -8.05 -5.12
C GLY A 174 7.66 -9.40 -5.15
N PRO A 175 7.25 -10.39 -6.01
CA PRO A 175 7.97 -11.66 -6.13
C PRO A 175 9.36 -11.56 -6.79
N TYR A 176 9.69 -10.43 -7.43
CA TYR A 176 10.82 -10.31 -8.34
C TYR A 176 11.84 -9.24 -7.95
N VAL A 177 11.53 -8.42 -6.93
CA VAL A 177 12.39 -7.31 -6.50
C VAL A 177 12.60 -7.36 -4.99
N SER A 178 13.73 -6.83 -4.53
CA SER A 178 13.91 -6.53 -3.12
C SER A 178 13.01 -5.34 -2.75
N ILE A 179 12.29 -5.48 -1.66
CA ILE A 179 11.47 -4.41 -1.10
C ILE A 179 12.21 -3.87 0.12
N ASP A 180 12.40 -2.57 0.17
CA ASP A 180 13.05 -1.89 1.27
C ASP A 180 12.15 -0.76 1.78
N MET A 181 11.52 -0.98 2.95
CA MET A 181 10.65 0.03 3.54
C MET A 181 11.44 1.16 4.21
N HIS A 182 12.67 0.88 4.64
CA HIS A 182 13.51 1.82 5.37
C HIS A 182 14.91 1.85 4.76
N PRO A 183 15.08 2.51 3.58
CA PRO A 183 16.38 2.65 2.93
C PRO A 183 17.34 3.51 3.77
N GLU A 184 18.62 3.55 3.37
CA GLU A 184 19.64 4.37 4.03
C GLU A 184 19.29 5.87 4.05
N ASP A 185 18.59 6.36 3.02
CA ASP A 185 18.04 7.72 3.00
C ASP A 185 16.77 7.75 3.87
N GLU A 186 16.90 8.24 5.08
CA GLU A 186 15.82 8.30 6.07
C GLU A 186 14.60 9.11 5.63
N GLU A 187 14.71 9.98 4.62
CA GLU A 187 13.57 10.71 4.05
C GLU A 187 12.81 9.88 2.98
N ALA A 188 13.40 8.79 2.49
CA ALA A 188 12.85 7.99 1.39
C ALA A 188 12.14 6.70 1.85
N TYR A 189 11.78 6.60 3.14
CA TYR A 189 11.04 5.45 3.66
C TYR A 189 9.64 5.33 3.03
N LEU A 190 9.03 4.17 3.14
CA LEU A 190 7.69 3.91 2.63
C LEU A 190 6.70 3.79 3.80
N ASP A 191 5.66 4.62 3.82
CA ASP A 191 4.66 4.64 4.90
C ASP A 191 3.77 3.39 4.88
N ALA A 192 3.51 2.84 3.70
CA ALA A 192 2.83 1.56 3.54
C ALA A 192 3.25 0.88 2.23
N ILE A 193 3.25 -0.45 2.26
CA ILE A 193 3.40 -1.26 1.06
C ILE A 193 2.26 -2.27 0.97
N PHE A 194 1.88 -2.61 -0.25
CA PHE A 194 0.84 -3.60 -0.52
C PHE A 194 1.36 -4.67 -1.46
N PHE A 195 1.06 -5.92 -1.17
CA PHE A 195 1.36 -7.04 -2.08
C PHE A 195 0.37 -8.20 -1.91
N SER A 196 0.40 -9.12 -2.85
CA SER A 196 -0.53 -10.25 -2.90
C SER A 196 0.23 -11.56 -2.78
N PRO A 197 0.17 -12.29 -1.64
CA PRO A 197 0.93 -13.52 -1.43
C PRO A 197 0.69 -14.60 -2.49
N HIS A 198 -0.51 -14.66 -3.08
CA HIS A 198 -0.83 -15.63 -4.13
C HIS A 198 -0.03 -15.45 -5.43
N LYS A 199 0.62 -14.30 -5.62
CA LYS A 199 1.52 -14.07 -6.77
C LYS A 199 2.95 -14.55 -6.52
N PHE A 200 3.30 -14.87 -5.28
CA PHE A 200 4.60 -15.45 -4.95
C PHE A 200 4.62 -16.94 -5.25
N LEU A 201 5.79 -17.46 -5.66
CA LEU A 201 5.95 -18.88 -5.96
C LEU A 201 5.59 -19.73 -4.72
N GLY A 202 4.61 -20.63 -4.88
CA GLY A 202 4.09 -21.45 -3.80
C GLY A 202 3.12 -20.74 -2.84
N GLY A 203 2.80 -19.49 -3.11
CA GLY A 203 1.75 -18.78 -2.37
C GLY A 203 0.38 -19.40 -2.62
N PRO A 204 -0.47 -19.55 -1.59
CA PRO A 204 -1.83 -20.04 -1.78
C PRO A 204 -2.67 -18.98 -2.51
N GLY A 205 -3.46 -19.43 -3.49
CA GLY A 205 -4.45 -18.62 -4.22
C GLY A 205 -5.74 -18.47 -3.44
#